data_3da4c4348912a74a38f0e26d9ff6300f
#
_entry.id   3da4c4348912a74a38f0e26d9ff6300f
#
_cell.length_a   1.000
_cell.length_b   1.000
_cell.length_c   1.000
_cell.angle_alpha   90.00
_cell.angle_beta   90.00
_cell.angle_gamma   90.00
#
_symmetry.space_group_name_H-M   'P 1'
#
loop_
_entity.id
_entity.type
_entity.pdbx_description
1 polymer ?
#
loop_
_entity_poly.entity_id
_entity_poly.type
_entity_poly.pdbx_seq_one_letter_code
_entity_poly.pdbx_strand_id
1 'polypeptide(L)'
;MLVITHNEKSKGRENTWHSDVTWREKPSLGSVLRMIEKPLHGGDTLFADMYAAYEGLSDEVKEKLEGAIAVHDFANFRNRLIKEGKSDEEIEAFNQEYPMPEHPVIRTHPDTNKKVLYVNAAFTQYIKDWDPEDSKEMLKFLYSRASVPEYQCRFAWQDNSIAFWDNRACQHYANSDYWPNVRKVERVTIIGDRPY
;
A
#
# COMPACT_ATOMS: atom_id res chain seq x y z
N MET A 1 -12.31 4.14 -14.60
CA MET A 1 -11.02 3.58 -15.07
C MET A 1 -9.98 4.68 -15.01
N LEU A 2 -8.83 4.43 -14.38
CA LEU A 2 -7.74 5.38 -14.23
C LEU A 2 -6.62 5.02 -15.21
N VAL A 3 -6.17 5.98 -16.03
CA VAL A 3 -4.97 5.83 -16.87
C VAL A 3 -3.78 6.45 -16.16
N ILE A 4 -2.70 5.69 -15.99
CA ILE A 4 -1.45 6.14 -15.38
C ILE A 4 -0.37 6.08 -16.47
N THR A 5 0.27 7.22 -16.73
CA THR A 5 1.34 7.33 -17.71
C THR A 5 2.57 7.97 -17.08
N HIS A 6 3.69 7.26 -17.15
CA HIS A 6 4.99 7.80 -16.81
C HIS A 6 5.85 7.92 -18.08
N ASN A 7 6.68 8.94 -18.13
CA ASN A 7 7.55 9.25 -19.27
C ASN A 7 8.71 10.13 -18.80
N GLU A 8 9.47 10.70 -19.74
CA GLU A 8 10.60 11.61 -19.43
C GLU A 8 10.23 12.80 -18.53
N LYS A 9 8.95 13.29 -18.61
CA LYS A 9 8.44 14.43 -17.83
C LYS A 9 7.78 14.04 -16.52
N SER A 10 7.40 12.78 -16.37
CA SER A 10 6.67 12.26 -15.20
C SER A 10 7.24 10.91 -14.76
N LYS A 11 8.18 10.94 -13.84
CA LYS A 11 8.77 9.72 -13.26
C LYS A 11 7.78 9.02 -12.33
N GLY A 12 7.68 7.67 -12.41
CA GLY A 12 6.94 6.84 -11.44
C GLY A 12 7.51 6.99 -10.02
N ARG A 13 6.62 7.00 -9.03
CA ARG A 13 6.96 7.19 -7.61
C ARG A 13 6.36 6.12 -6.71
N GLU A 14 5.74 5.09 -7.30
CA GLU A 14 5.04 4.01 -6.60
C GLU A 14 6.00 2.89 -6.13
N ASN A 15 7.29 3.20 -6.05
CA ASN A 15 8.36 2.31 -5.58
C ASN A 15 8.46 2.29 -4.04
N THR A 16 7.33 2.03 -3.41
CA THR A 16 7.20 1.79 -1.96
C THR A 16 6.23 0.64 -1.77
N TRP A 17 6.52 -0.29 -0.85
CA TRP A 17 5.62 -1.37 -0.51
C TRP A 17 4.33 -0.82 0.09
N HIS A 18 3.18 -1.15 -0.51
CA HIS A 18 1.88 -0.69 -0.06
C HIS A 18 0.73 -1.62 -0.51
N SER A 19 -0.35 -1.56 0.23
CA SER A 19 -1.68 -1.92 -0.24
C SER A 19 -2.43 -0.66 -0.63
N ASP A 20 -3.20 -0.70 -1.71
CA ASP A 20 -3.88 0.48 -2.26
C ASP A 20 -4.86 1.11 -1.25
N VAL A 21 -4.77 2.42 -1.13
CA VAL A 21 -5.72 3.33 -0.46
C VAL A 21 -6.11 2.93 0.98
N THR A 22 -5.18 2.37 1.76
CA THR A 22 -5.45 2.01 3.16
C THR A 22 -5.70 3.22 4.07
N TRP A 23 -5.53 4.43 3.54
CA TRP A 23 -5.94 5.69 4.16
C TRP A 23 -7.46 5.96 4.06
N ARG A 24 -8.25 5.04 3.50
CA ARG A 24 -9.71 5.07 3.49
C ARG A 24 -10.28 4.14 4.53
N GLU A 25 -11.45 4.48 5.08
CA GLU A 25 -12.19 3.61 6.01
C GLU A 25 -12.49 2.24 5.37
N LYS A 26 -12.83 2.23 4.08
CA LYS A 26 -13.02 1.04 3.26
C LYS A 26 -11.99 1.03 2.12
N PRO A 27 -10.81 0.46 2.35
CA PRO A 27 -9.81 0.30 1.31
C PRO A 27 -10.29 -0.55 0.14
N SER A 28 -9.56 -0.55 -0.96
CA SER A 28 -9.89 -1.40 -2.10
C SER A 28 -9.81 -2.89 -1.76
N LEU A 29 -10.79 -3.67 -2.22
CA LEU A 29 -10.72 -5.13 -2.21
C LEU A 29 -9.55 -5.61 -3.06
N GLY A 30 -9.42 -5.06 -4.25
CA GLY A 30 -8.40 -5.43 -5.22
C GLY A 30 -8.30 -4.41 -6.34
N SER A 31 -7.29 -4.58 -7.16
CA SER A 31 -7.08 -3.78 -8.36
C SER A 31 -6.83 -4.67 -9.56
N VAL A 32 -7.42 -4.30 -10.68
CA VAL A 32 -7.13 -4.87 -12.00
C VAL A 32 -6.29 -3.86 -12.76
N LEU A 33 -5.08 -4.24 -13.16
CA LEU A 33 -4.16 -3.39 -13.92
C LEU A 33 -3.86 -4.04 -15.26
N ARG A 34 -4.03 -3.27 -16.34
CA ARG A 34 -3.65 -3.67 -17.70
C ARG A 34 -2.48 -2.84 -18.18
N MET A 35 -1.45 -3.49 -18.72
CA MET A 35 -0.35 -2.81 -19.40
C MET A 35 -0.78 -2.42 -20.80
N ILE A 36 -0.74 -1.12 -21.12
CA ILE A 36 -1.04 -0.59 -22.44
C ILE A 36 0.25 -0.43 -23.26
N GLU A 37 1.28 0.13 -22.62
CA GLU A 37 2.58 0.34 -23.24
C GLU A 37 3.65 0.04 -22.20
N LYS A 38 4.39 -1.04 -22.40
CA LYS A 38 5.46 -1.41 -21.50
C LYS A 38 6.78 -0.73 -21.91
N PRO A 39 7.62 -0.36 -20.93
CA PRO A 39 8.96 0.11 -21.24
C PRO A 39 9.80 -1.02 -21.84
N LEU A 40 10.83 -0.65 -22.59
CA LEU A 40 11.76 -1.63 -23.20
C LEU A 40 12.47 -2.48 -22.12
N HIS A 41 12.79 -1.86 -20.98
CA HIS A 41 13.44 -2.49 -19.82
C HIS A 41 12.77 -2.01 -18.52
N GLY A 42 12.76 -2.87 -17.51
CA GLY A 42 12.23 -2.55 -16.18
C GLY A 42 10.71 -2.44 -16.12
N GLY A 43 10.21 -1.75 -15.09
CA GLY A 43 8.80 -1.49 -14.90
C GLY A 43 8.00 -2.68 -14.37
N ASP A 44 8.65 -3.73 -13.91
CA ASP A 44 7.99 -4.88 -13.27
C ASP A 44 7.27 -4.47 -12.00
N THR A 45 6.31 -5.28 -11.57
CA THR A 45 5.66 -5.14 -10.28
C THR A 45 5.99 -6.34 -9.40
N LEU A 46 6.42 -6.05 -8.17
CA LEU A 46 6.58 -7.08 -7.14
C LEU A 46 5.32 -7.13 -6.29
N PHE A 47 4.92 -8.32 -5.88
CA PHE A 47 3.83 -8.57 -4.96
C PHE A 47 4.35 -9.36 -3.77
N ALA A 48 3.92 -8.99 -2.56
CA ALA A 48 4.28 -9.67 -1.32
C ALA A 48 3.04 -10.30 -0.67
N ASP A 49 3.15 -11.56 -0.31
CA ASP A 49 2.15 -12.32 0.45
C ASP A 49 2.17 -11.90 1.91
N MET A 50 1.14 -11.20 2.35
CA MET A 50 1.04 -10.70 3.70
C MET A 50 0.44 -11.73 4.68
N TYR A 51 -0.07 -12.85 4.19
CA TYR A 51 -0.31 -14.05 5.03
C TYR A 51 1.03 -14.65 5.48
N ALA A 52 1.93 -14.93 4.52
CA ALA A 52 3.26 -15.45 4.82
C ALA A 52 4.06 -14.49 5.70
N ALA A 53 3.92 -13.17 5.49
CA ALA A 53 4.52 -12.15 6.32
C ALA A 53 4.02 -12.23 7.79
N TYR A 54 2.72 -12.47 8.02
CA TYR A 54 2.17 -12.70 9.36
C TYR A 54 2.64 -14.02 9.96
N GLU A 55 2.57 -15.12 9.21
CA GLU A 55 2.98 -16.44 9.69
C GLU A 55 4.45 -16.48 10.11
N GLY A 56 5.31 -15.75 9.41
CA GLY A 56 6.73 -15.61 9.70
C GLY A 56 7.09 -14.68 10.88
N LEU A 57 6.10 -14.12 11.59
CA LEU A 57 6.34 -13.43 12.86
C LEU A 57 6.54 -14.45 14.00
N SER A 58 7.36 -14.11 14.99
CA SER A 58 7.45 -14.92 16.21
C SER A 58 6.15 -14.84 17.02
N ASP A 59 5.91 -15.84 17.85
CA ASP A 59 4.72 -15.88 18.72
C ASP A 59 4.69 -14.68 19.67
N GLU A 60 5.84 -14.27 20.20
CA GLU A 60 5.98 -13.07 21.04
C GLU A 60 5.51 -11.80 20.31
N VAL A 61 5.88 -11.63 19.03
CA VAL A 61 5.43 -10.48 18.23
C VAL A 61 3.95 -10.57 17.92
N LYS A 62 3.42 -11.76 17.61
CA LYS A 62 1.99 -11.97 17.37
C LYS A 62 1.16 -11.63 18.61
N GLU A 63 1.58 -12.08 19.79
CA GLU A 63 0.94 -11.76 21.07
C GLU A 63 0.97 -10.26 21.36
N LYS A 64 2.12 -9.59 21.14
CA LYS A 64 2.28 -8.14 21.33
C LYS A 64 1.38 -7.33 20.41
N LEU A 65 1.06 -7.84 19.22
CA LEU A 65 0.22 -7.20 18.20
C LEU A 65 -1.26 -7.58 18.28
N GLU A 66 -1.63 -8.49 19.20
CA GLU A 66 -3.03 -8.90 19.31
C GLU A 66 -3.92 -7.72 19.70
N GLY A 67 -4.95 -7.47 18.88
CA GLY A 67 -5.86 -6.34 19.06
C GLY A 67 -5.25 -4.95 18.78
N ALA A 68 -3.98 -4.86 18.39
CA ALA A 68 -3.33 -3.59 18.07
C ALA A 68 -3.97 -2.91 16.84
N ILE A 69 -4.20 -1.60 16.97
CA ILE A 69 -4.79 -0.75 15.93
C ILE A 69 -3.73 0.20 15.40
N ALA A 70 -3.64 0.34 14.10
CA ALA A 70 -2.77 1.30 13.44
C ALA A 70 -3.60 2.42 12.80
N VAL A 71 -3.09 3.64 12.86
CA VAL A 71 -3.65 4.81 12.20
C VAL A 71 -3.03 4.97 10.83
N HIS A 72 -3.86 5.10 9.81
CA HIS A 72 -3.44 5.29 8.43
C HIS A 72 -3.77 6.71 7.95
N ASP A 73 -2.97 7.22 7.01
CA ASP A 73 -3.13 8.59 6.52
C ASP A 73 -2.67 8.73 5.08
N PHE A 74 -3.26 9.67 4.37
CA PHE A 74 -2.79 10.15 3.07
C PHE A 74 -1.81 11.33 3.23
N ALA A 75 -0.89 11.22 4.21
CA ALA A 75 0.05 12.26 4.61
C ALA A 75 0.85 12.85 3.45
N ASN A 76 1.32 12.00 2.53
CA ASN A 76 2.08 12.45 1.38
C ASN A 76 1.30 13.42 0.49
N PHE A 77 -0.01 13.21 0.33
CA PHE A 77 -0.86 14.11 -0.43
C PHE A 77 -1.14 15.40 0.33
N ARG A 78 -1.49 15.31 1.61
CA ARG A 78 -1.68 16.47 2.48
C ARG A 78 -0.43 17.36 2.52
N ASN A 79 0.74 16.77 2.73
CA ASN A 79 2.01 17.49 2.75
C ASN A 79 2.33 18.16 1.40
N ARG A 80 1.86 17.58 0.28
CA ARG A 80 1.97 18.21 -1.03
C ARG A 80 1.09 19.45 -1.12
N LEU A 81 -0.17 19.39 -0.68
CA LEU A 81 -1.08 20.55 -0.65
C LEU A 81 -0.47 21.70 0.17
N ILE A 82 0.11 21.40 1.33
CA ILE A 82 0.81 22.39 2.18
C ILE A 82 1.99 23.03 1.41
N LYS A 83 2.79 22.21 0.76
CA LYS A 83 3.94 22.71 -0.04
C LYS A 83 3.55 23.54 -1.25
N GLU A 84 2.38 23.26 -1.83
CA GLU A 84 1.79 24.00 -2.95
C GLU A 84 1.13 25.31 -2.48
N GLY A 85 1.15 25.59 -1.16
CA GLY A 85 0.63 26.84 -0.58
C GLY A 85 -0.90 26.90 -0.55
N LYS A 86 -1.57 25.73 -0.44
CA LYS A 86 -3.02 25.68 -0.25
C LYS A 86 -3.42 26.34 1.08
N SER A 87 -4.61 26.96 1.11
CA SER A 87 -5.10 27.62 2.32
C SER A 87 -5.43 26.62 3.44
N ASP A 88 -5.47 27.12 4.68
CA ASP A 88 -5.83 26.28 5.83
C ASP A 88 -7.24 25.69 5.68
N GLU A 89 -8.17 26.44 5.05
CA GLU A 89 -9.53 25.97 4.77
C GLU A 89 -9.54 24.82 3.74
N GLU A 90 -8.70 24.88 2.71
CA GLU A 90 -8.55 23.79 1.71
C GLU A 90 -7.96 22.52 2.35
N ILE A 91 -6.97 22.69 3.26
CA ILE A 91 -6.34 21.59 3.98
C ILE A 91 -7.34 20.97 4.97
N GLU A 92 -8.11 21.80 5.68
CA GLU A 92 -9.14 21.31 6.60
C GLU A 92 -10.28 20.58 5.87
N ALA A 93 -10.74 21.10 4.72
CA ALA A 93 -11.71 20.40 3.87
C ALA A 93 -11.18 19.03 3.41
N PHE A 94 -9.90 18.94 3.07
CA PHE A 94 -9.25 17.67 2.76
C PHE A 94 -9.23 16.72 3.96
N ASN A 95 -8.90 17.20 5.16
CA ASN A 95 -8.90 16.39 6.38
C ASN A 95 -10.28 15.84 6.74
N GLN A 96 -11.34 16.63 6.48
CA GLN A 96 -12.73 16.22 6.69
C GLN A 96 -13.17 15.19 5.66
N GLU A 97 -12.76 15.34 4.39
CA GLU A 97 -13.05 14.36 3.33
C GLU A 97 -12.29 13.05 3.53
N TYR A 98 -11.06 13.12 4.03
CA TYR A 98 -10.18 11.97 4.24
C TYR A 98 -9.64 11.94 5.69
N PRO A 99 -10.51 11.63 6.66
CA PRO A 99 -10.07 11.45 8.05
C PRO A 99 -9.13 10.26 8.13
N MET A 100 -8.19 10.30 9.07
CA MET A 100 -7.25 9.21 9.30
C MET A 100 -7.98 7.98 9.87
N PRO A 101 -8.18 6.91 9.10
CA PRO A 101 -8.87 5.72 9.57
C PRO A 101 -7.99 4.88 10.48
N GLU A 102 -8.64 4.15 11.36
CA GLU A 102 -8.06 3.15 12.22
C GLU A 102 -8.31 1.75 11.64
N HIS A 103 -7.23 0.97 11.46
CA HIS A 103 -7.29 -0.39 10.98
C HIS A 103 -6.51 -1.32 11.91
N PRO A 104 -6.88 -2.61 12.04
CA PRO A 104 -6.08 -3.56 12.80
C PRO A 104 -4.68 -3.71 12.17
N VAL A 105 -3.65 -3.81 13.01
CA VAL A 105 -2.29 -4.16 12.56
C VAL A 105 -2.29 -5.55 11.90
N ILE A 106 -3.04 -6.47 12.50
CA ILE A 106 -3.30 -7.82 12.00
C ILE A 106 -4.80 -7.93 11.70
N ARG A 107 -5.17 -7.88 10.42
CA ARG A 107 -6.57 -8.06 10.00
C ARG A 107 -6.92 -9.53 9.83
N THR A 108 -8.21 -9.85 9.92
CA THR A 108 -8.76 -11.12 9.44
C THR A 108 -9.25 -10.95 8.01
N HIS A 109 -8.84 -11.85 7.12
CA HIS A 109 -9.33 -11.83 5.74
C HIS A 109 -10.77 -12.37 5.68
N PRO A 110 -11.75 -11.66 5.10
CA PRO A 110 -13.16 -11.99 5.22
C PRO A 110 -13.55 -13.33 4.57
N ASP A 111 -12.88 -13.71 3.48
CA ASP A 111 -13.24 -14.93 2.73
C ASP A 111 -12.46 -16.17 3.21
N THR A 112 -11.23 -15.98 3.71
CA THR A 112 -10.36 -17.09 4.12
C THR A 112 -10.28 -17.30 5.62
N ASN A 113 -10.72 -16.34 6.42
CA ASN A 113 -10.58 -16.27 7.88
C ASN A 113 -9.11 -16.34 8.39
N LYS A 114 -8.15 -16.19 7.49
CA LYS A 114 -6.72 -16.15 7.86
C LYS A 114 -6.29 -14.78 8.32
N LYS A 115 -5.29 -14.75 9.19
CA LYS A 115 -4.67 -13.50 9.65
C LYS A 115 -3.68 -12.97 8.62
N VAL A 116 -3.67 -11.65 8.47
CA VAL A 116 -2.86 -10.92 7.49
C VAL A 116 -2.17 -9.77 8.19
N LEU A 117 -0.88 -9.57 7.95
CA LEU A 117 -0.18 -8.34 8.37
C LEU A 117 -0.63 -7.17 7.49
N TYR A 118 -1.29 -6.16 8.09
CA TYR A 118 -2.02 -5.13 7.35
C TYR A 118 -1.46 -3.71 7.50
N VAL A 119 -0.22 -3.53 7.87
CA VAL A 119 0.46 -2.23 7.91
C VAL A 119 1.39 -2.08 6.71
N ASN A 120 1.55 -0.86 6.20
CA ASN A 120 2.42 -0.58 5.06
C ASN A 120 3.13 0.77 5.19
N ALA A 121 4.30 0.89 4.58
CA ALA A 121 5.17 2.06 4.71
C ALA A 121 4.62 3.33 4.03
N ALA A 122 3.65 3.20 3.11
CA ALA A 122 3.12 4.33 2.38
C ALA A 122 2.07 5.13 3.17
N PHE A 123 1.28 4.45 3.99
CA PHE A 123 0.09 5.04 4.60
C PHE A 123 -0.02 4.87 6.11
N THR A 124 0.60 3.84 6.71
CA THR A 124 0.54 3.65 8.16
C THR A 124 1.44 4.65 8.87
N GLN A 125 0.90 5.35 9.87
CA GLN A 125 1.61 6.42 10.57
C GLN A 125 2.14 5.96 11.94
N TYR A 126 1.29 5.36 12.77
CA TYR A 126 1.65 4.89 14.11
C TYR A 126 0.67 3.81 14.59
N ILE A 127 1.08 3.06 15.62
CA ILE A 127 0.21 2.14 16.37
C ILE A 127 -0.41 2.94 17.50
N LYS A 128 -1.74 2.94 17.55
CA LYS A 128 -2.52 3.70 18.51
C LYS A 128 -2.22 3.23 19.93
N ASP A 129 -2.18 4.17 20.86
CA ASP A 129 -1.97 3.95 22.30
C ASP A 129 -0.61 3.32 22.67
N TRP A 130 0.33 3.25 21.71
CA TRP A 130 1.71 2.84 21.97
C TRP A 130 2.62 4.05 22.22
N ASP A 131 3.74 3.81 22.92
CA ASP A 131 4.83 4.79 22.96
C ASP A 131 5.28 5.10 21.52
N PRO A 132 5.55 6.38 21.18
CA PRO A 132 5.91 6.76 19.82
C PRO A 132 7.17 6.06 19.27
N GLU A 133 8.20 5.86 20.06
CA GLU A 133 9.43 5.19 19.62
C GLU A 133 9.20 3.69 19.49
N ASP A 134 8.49 3.03 20.42
CA ASP A 134 8.10 1.63 20.33
C ASP A 134 7.24 1.35 19.09
N SER A 135 6.27 2.23 18.83
CA SER A 135 5.43 2.17 17.62
C SER A 135 6.26 2.26 16.34
N LYS A 136 7.18 3.21 16.29
CA LYS A 136 8.05 3.45 15.12
C LYS A 136 9.01 2.27 14.88
N GLU A 137 9.63 1.73 15.93
CA GLU A 137 10.52 0.57 15.82
C GLU A 137 9.75 -0.67 15.34
N MET A 138 8.59 -0.93 15.94
CA MET A 138 7.74 -2.04 15.53
C MET A 138 7.28 -1.90 14.08
N LEU A 139 6.77 -0.75 13.68
CA LEU A 139 6.34 -0.52 12.31
C LEU A 139 7.49 -0.68 11.31
N LYS A 140 8.67 -0.17 11.63
CA LYS A 140 9.87 -0.37 10.78
C LYS A 140 10.19 -1.86 10.59
N PHE A 141 10.10 -2.66 11.65
CA PHE A 141 10.26 -4.11 11.58
C PHE A 141 9.16 -4.73 10.71
N LEU A 142 7.88 -4.40 10.93
CA LEU A 142 6.75 -4.96 10.20
C LEU A 142 6.79 -4.59 8.71
N TYR A 143 7.19 -3.36 8.35
CA TYR A 143 7.35 -2.95 6.94
C TYR A 143 8.42 -3.77 6.23
N SER A 144 9.50 -4.15 6.93
CA SER A 144 10.56 -4.97 6.36
C SER A 144 10.08 -6.36 5.94
N ARG A 145 8.94 -6.84 6.50
CA ARG A 145 8.41 -8.17 6.18
C ARG A 145 7.94 -8.30 4.72
N ALA A 146 7.44 -7.23 4.12
CA ALA A 146 7.10 -7.22 2.69
C ALA A 146 8.34 -7.38 1.78
N SER A 147 9.55 -7.09 2.31
CA SER A 147 10.81 -7.18 1.56
C SER A 147 11.51 -8.54 1.67
N VAL A 148 10.93 -9.51 2.38
CA VAL A 148 11.47 -10.87 2.49
C VAL A 148 11.28 -11.59 1.14
N PRO A 149 12.34 -12.06 0.48
CA PRO A 149 12.27 -12.65 -0.87
C PRO A 149 11.30 -13.83 -0.98
N GLU A 150 11.23 -14.66 0.06
CA GLU A 150 10.38 -15.86 0.12
C GLU A 150 8.88 -15.54 0.12
N TYR A 151 8.50 -14.31 0.42
CA TYR A 151 7.10 -13.85 0.41
C TYR A 151 6.72 -13.15 -0.90
N GLN A 152 7.67 -13.02 -1.84
CA GLN A 152 7.49 -12.19 -3.03
C GLN A 152 7.32 -13.00 -4.30
N CYS A 153 6.55 -12.45 -5.22
CA CYS A 153 6.65 -12.79 -6.62
C CYS A 153 6.88 -11.54 -7.46
N ARG A 154 7.61 -11.69 -8.56
CA ARG A 154 7.90 -10.63 -9.52
C ARG A 154 7.10 -10.86 -10.79
N PHE A 155 6.27 -9.91 -11.16
CA PHE A 155 5.46 -9.94 -12.37
C PHE A 155 6.13 -9.09 -13.45
N ALA A 156 6.66 -9.76 -14.47
CA ALA A 156 7.22 -9.12 -15.66
C ALA A 156 6.09 -8.83 -16.65
N TRP A 157 5.86 -7.55 -16.94
CA TRP A 157 4.81 -7.10 -17.82
C TRP A 157 5.12 -7.39 -19.29
N GLN A 158 4.08 -7.72 -20.04
CA GLN A 158 4.03 -7.69 -21.49
C GLN A 158 2.90 -6.76 -21.92
N ASP A 159 2.90 -6.30 -23.18
CA ASP A 159 1.81 -5.50 -23.70
C ASP A 159 0.50 -6.28 -23.62
N ASN A 160 -0.55 -5.63 -23.13
CA ASN A 160 -1.86 -6.21 -22.81
C ASN A 160 -1.89 -7.23 -21.68
N SER A 161 -0.78 -7.47 -20.95
CA SER A 161 -0.86 -8.25 -19.70
C SER A 161 -1.84 -7.62 -18.73
N ILE A 162 -2.59 -8.46 -18.03
CA ILE A 162 -3.50 -8.05 -16.96
C ILE A 162 -3.06 -8.73 -15.67
N ALA A 163 -2.88 -7.96 -14.62
CA ALA A 163 -2.73 -8.45 -13.25
C ALA A 163 -3.96 -8.07 -12.42
N PHE A 164 -4.45 -9.03 -11.65
CA PHE A 164 -5.46 -8.82 -10.62
C PHE A 164 -4.92 -9.33 -9.29
N TRP A 165 -4.94 -8.50 -8.26
CA TRP A 165 -4.48 -8.88 -6.93
C TRP A 165 -5.49 -8.52 -5.86
N ASP A 166 -5.52 -9.36 -4.81
CA ASP A 166 -6.29 -9.09 -3.60
C ASP A 166 -5.52 -8.14 -2.69
N ASN A 167 -5.98 -6.90 -2.65
CA ASN A 167 -5.35 -5.83 -1.88
C ASN A 167 -5.51 -6.02 -0.35
N ARG A 168 -6.38 -6.94 0.07
CA ARG A 168 -6.65 -7.25 1.47
C ARG A 168 -5.57 -8.13 2.09
N ALA A 169 -4.80 -8.84 1.25
CA ALA A 169 -3.78 -9.80 1.67
C ALA A 169 -2.44 -9.63 0.94
N CYS A 170 -2.30 -8.61 0.10
CA CYS A 170 -1.12 -8.39 -0.73
C CYS A 170 -0.63 -6.95 -0.61
N GLN A 171 0.69 -6.77 -0.49
CA GLN A 171 1.33 -5.50 -0.81
C GLN A 171 2.00 -5.58 -2.17
N HIS A 172 2.16 -4.44 -2.82
CA HIS A 172 2.86 -4.38 -4.09
C HIS A 172 3.85 -3.21 -4.13
N TYR A 173 4.80 -3.35 -5.05
CA TYR A 173 5.87 -2.39 -5.28
C TYR A 173 6.07 -2.26 -6.80
N ALA A 174 5.81 -1.09 -7.36
CA ALA A 174 6.05 -0.83 -8.77
C ALA A 174 7.49 -0.35 -8.98
N ASN A 175 8.31 -1.14 -9.66
CA ASN A 175 9.66 -0.71 -10.00
C ASN A 175 9.61 0.51 -10.91
N SER A 176 10.39 1.56 -10.58
CA SER A 176 10.54 2.78 -11.39
C SER A 176 11.91 2.86 -12.09
N ASP A 177 12.47 1.68 -12.41
CA ASP A 177 13.78 1.47 -13.04
C ASP A 177 13.78 1.64 -14.57
N TYR A 178 12.64 2.01 -15.14
CA TYR A 178 12.42 2.19 -16.58
C TYR A 178 12.60 3.64 -17.08
N TRP A 179 12.66 4.60 -16.16
CA TRP A 179 12.78 6.01 -16.57
C TRP A 179 14.07 6.24 -17.40
N PRO A 180 14.01 6.99 -18.51
CA PRO A 180 12.93 7.89 -18.98
C PRO A 180 11.91 7.25 -19.94
N ASN A 181 11.94 5.93 -20.14
CA ASN A 181 11.02 5.25 -21.07
C ASN A 181 9.55 5.39 -20.65
N VAL A 182 8.67 5.30 -21.63
CA VAL A 182 7.21 5.34 -21.39
C VAL A 182 6.76 4.05 -20.70
N ARG A 183 5.89 4.20 -19.70
CA ARG A 183 5.10 3.13 -19.11
C ARG A 183 3.67 3.61 -18.95
N LYS A 184 2.73 2.95 -19.62
CA LYS A 184 1.31 3.33 -19.60
C LYS A 184 0.47 2.14 -19.18
N VAL A 185 -0.38 2.34 -18.18
CA VAL A 185 -1.29 1.33 -17.64
C VAL A 185 -2.70 1.89 -17.46
N GLU A 186 -3.68 1.00 -17.48
CA GLU A 186 -5.06 1.26 -17.07
C GLU A 186 -5.35 0.49 -15.80
N ARG A 187 -6.03 1.15 -14.83
CA ARG A 187 -6.39 0.55 -13.55
C ARG A 187 -7.87 0.70 -13.26
N VAL A 188 -8.47 -0.38 -12.78
CA VAL A 188 -9.78 -0.40 -12.13
C VAL A 188 -9.59 -0.92 -10.71
N THR A 189 -10.11 -0.18 -9.74
CA THR A 189 -10.11 -0.56 -8.32
C THR A 189 -11.50 -1.05 -7.94
N ILE A 190 -11.57 -2.12 -7.14
CA ILE A 190 -12.81 -2.69 -6.63
C ILE A 190 -12.96 -2.20 -5.19
N ILE A 191 -14.14 -1.66 -4.86
CA ILE A 191 -14.43 -1.20 -3.49
C ILE A 191 -14.41 -2.40 -2.55
N GLY A 192 -13.73 -2.24 -1.41
CA GLY A 192 -13.59 -3.27 -0.39
C GLY A 192 -14.46 -3.04 0.85
N ASP A 193 -14.18 -3.83 1.85
CA ASP A 193 -14.77 -3.81 3.19
C ASP A 193 -13.90 -2.99 4.16
N ARG A 194 -14.48 -2.71 5.35
CA ARG A 194 -13.69 -2.19 6.47
C ARG A 194 -12.85 -3.34 7.06
N PRO A 195 -11.54 -3.17 7.22
CA PRO A 195 -10.68 -4.17 7.86
C PRO A 195 -11.08 -4.45 9.31
N TYR A 196 -11.05 -5.71 9.74
CA TYR A 196 -11.37 -6.14 11.10
C TYR A 196 -10.43 -7.27 11.56
#